data_7b620c74c4f4531fcf3aea95f44f127c
#
_entry.id   7b620c74c4f4531fcf3aea95f44f127c
#
_cell.length_a   1.000
_cell.length_b   1.000
_cell.length_c   1.000
_cell.angle_alpha   90.00
_cell.angle_beta   90.00
_cell.angle_gamma   90.00
#
_symmetry.space_group_name_H-M   'P 1'
#
loop_
_entity.id
_entity.type
_entity.pdbx_description
1 polymer ?
#
loop_
_entity_poly.entity_id
_entity_poly.type
_entity_poly.pdbx_seq_one_letter_code
_entity_poly.pdbx_strand_id
1 'polypeptide(L)'
;MPGEPLAVHPLTYVRQSRGWGKAELARLMQDRGKLLGIPLATNRTTIWKWEQGQEPDADARRVLADLLRVPYKQAQATPWPHWLPVWEVTGLSTPWNEAGTVEALTDLVGSGCLDRRGFLTITGVALTGLAASWAEAPSAFASALNGDRVTDTMVSTIEQRISTLRTLDDQLGGARLLEQARGDLALITGLLKGGRYTDTISLRLYALAARVSHLTGWMAYDTGLRSAGQQYYVGALRSARTAGDDAFGAFVLAEMGVQVSEAGRTAERVDLISTAIDNAPRTLSPYTQSFLYLHKAEALSRDGDHQRAGTALNRATSHWEHHTEGEDPDWLDWFGEAQLKSTEGKVLLRAGQVERATSALEISVDRAAPRDMAVRTARLAEARLAGNDLDGALDAANHGVELLEDTVSSVRALDRLKEFSARLEPHASVPAVREFRERLKALPVAS
;
A
#
# COMPACT_ATOMS: atom_id res chain seq x y z
N MET A 1 20.62 1.27 -25.17
CA MET A 1 21.22 2.20 -24.21
C MET A 1 21.13 1.54 -22.85
N PRO A 2 22.17 1.37 -22.05
CA PRO A 2 22.05 0.89 -20.69
C PRO A 2 21.28 1.96 -19.90
N GLY A 3 20.31 1.48 -19.09
CA GLY A 3 19.45 2.34 -18.29
C GLY A 3 20.22 3.26 -17.37
N GLU A 4 19.71 4.46 -17.13
CA GLU A 4 20.26 5.42 -16.19
C GLU A 4 20.48 4.76 -14.82
N PRO A 5 21.62 5.04 -14.17
CA PRO A 5 21.92 4.40 -12.90
C PRO A 5 20.90 4.84 -11.83
N LEU A 6 20.42 3.90 -11.03
CA LEU A 6 19.71 4.20 -9.79
C LEU A 6 20.49 5.28 -9.02
N ALA A 7 19.84 6.32 -8.55
CA ALA A 7 20.46 7.39 -7.77
C ALA A 7 21.16 6.88 -6.49
N VAL A 8 20.93 5.60 -6.12
CA VAL A 8 21.50 4.94 -4.94
C VAL A 8 21.99 3.54 -5.32
N HIS A 9 23.21 3.17 -4.88
CA HIS A 9 23.78 1.84 -5.15
C HIS A 9 22.85 0.71 -4.64
N PRO A 10 22.64 -0.37 -5.40
CA PRO A 10 21.76 -1.49 -5.04
C PRO A 10 21.96 -2.05 -3.63
N LEU A 11 23.19 -2.18 -3.15
CA LEU A 11 23.44 -2.62 -1.78
C LEU A 11 22.92 -1.65 -0.72
N THR A 12 23.05 -0.34 -0.98
CA THR A 12 22.47 0.69 -0.09
C THR A 12 20.97 0.52 0.02
N TYR A 13 20.30 0.29 -1.12
CA TYR A 13 18.89 0.02 -1.17
C TYR A 13 18.50 -1.24 -0.36
N VAL A 14 19.12 -2.40 -0.65
CA VAL A 14 18.85 -3.67 0.04
C VAL A 14 19.05 -3.58 1.54
N ARG A 15 20.10 -2.83 1.97
CA ARG A 15 20.38 -2.62 3.37
C ARG A 15 19.34 -1.74 4.05
N GLN A 16 19.02 -0.60 3.44
CA GLN A 16 18.06 0.36 4.00
C GLN A 16 16.64 -0.21 4.04
N SER A 17 16.23 -0.96 3.02
CA SER A 17 14.90 -1.61 3.00
C SER A 17 14.71 -2.63 4.13
N ARG A 18 15.81 -3.15 4.68
CA ARG A 18 15.79 -4.05 5.85
C ARG A 18 16.04 -3.33 7.19
N GLY A 19 16.12 -2.01 7.20
CA GLY A 19 16.41 -1.22 8.39
C GLY A 19 17.85 -1.34 8.89
N TRP A 20 18.76 -1.92 8.09
CA TRP A 20 20.12 -2.15 8.52
C TRP A 20 21.02 -0.92 8.31
N GLY A 21 21.69 -0.48 9.39
CA GLY A 21 22.85 0.41 9.26
C GLY A 21 24.04 -0.32 8.62
N LYS A 22 25.05 0.43 8.12
CA LYS A 22 26.28 -0.19 7.56
C LYS A 22 27.01 -1.08 8.56
N ALA A 23 27.06 -0.63 9.83
CA ALA A 23 27.65 -1.42 10.92
C ALA A 23 26.82 -2.68 11.23
N GLU A 24 25.51 -2.57 11.15
CA GLU A 24 24.58 -3.68 11.38
C GLU A 24 24.71 -4.74 10.28
N LEU A 25 24.73 -4.35 9.01
CA LEU A 25 24.96 -5.31 7.91
C LEU A 25 26.32 -6.01 8.08
N ALA A 26 27.37 -5.27 8.45
CA ALA A 26 28.67 -5.87 8.69
C ALA A 26 28.65 -6.91 9.82
N ARG A 27 27.96 -6.62 10.92
CA ARG A 27 27.76 -7.55 12.03
C ARG A 27 26.99 -8.80 11.60
N LEU A 28 25.87 -8.63 10.90
CA LEU A 28 25.07 -9.73 10.38
C LEU A 28 25.86 -10.64 9.44
N MET A 29 26.71 -10.07 8.58
CA MET A 29 27.62 -10.84 7.73
C MET A 29 28.68 -11.61 8.51
N GLN A 30 29.28 -11.01 9.52
CA GLN A 30 30.24 -11.71 10.38
C GLN A 30 29.59 -12.89 11.10
N ASP A 31 28.40 -12.69 11.68
CA ASP A 31 27.67 -13.73 12.40
C ASP A 31 27.23 -14.84 11.45
N ARG A 32 26.73 -14.49 10.27
CA ARG A 32 26.37 -15.48 9.25
C ARG A 32 27.56 -16.23 8.70
N GLY A 33 28.67 -15.54 8.47
CA GLY A 33 29.94 -16.14 8.05
C GLY A 33 30.46 -17.18 9.04
N LYS A 34 30.40 -16.90 10.36
CA LYS A 34 30.74 -17.90 11.39
C LYS A 34 29.87 -19.17 11.28
N LEU A 35 28.57 -19.00 11.07
CA LEU A 35 27.64 -20.16 10.92
C LEU A 35 27.94 -21.00 9.68
N LEU A 36 28.42 -20.35 8.60
CA LEU A 36 28.76 -21.03 7.35
C LEU A 36 30.23 -21.57 7.33
N GLY A 37 30.99 -21.36 8.40
CA GLY A 37 32.41 -21.73 8.44
C GLY A 37 33.29 -20.81 7.57
N ILE A 38 32.84 -19.62 7.23
CA ILE A 38 33.51 -18.61 6.40
C ILE A 38 33.68 -17.34 7.25
N PRO A 39 34.68 -17.26 8.12
CA PRO A 39 34.88 -16.08 8.96
C PRO A 39 35.24 -14.84 8.12
N LEU A 40 34.48 -13.77 8.29
CA LEU A 40 34.70 -12.51 7.56
C LEU A 40 35.18 -11.40 8.49
N ALA A 41 36.10 -10.57 7.98
CA ALA A 41 36.55 -9.33 8.63
C ALA A 41 35.77 -8.09 8.14
N THR A 42 34.58 -8.30 7.62
CA THR A 42 33.73 -7.24 7.07
C THR A 42 33.39 -6.22 8.17
N ASN A 43 33.53 -4.93 7.87
CA ASN A 43 33.22 -3.84 8.77
C ASN A 43 32.45 -2.72 8.04
N ARG A 44 32.09 -1.65 8.76
CA ARG A 44 31.33 -0.51 8.20
C ARG A 44 32.00 0.10 6.96
N THR A 45 33.34 0.19 6.97
CA THR A 45 34.10 0.74 5.83
C THR A 45 34.07 -0.19 4.63
N THR A 46 34.10 -1.52 4.85
CA THR A 46 33.96 -2.52 3.79
C THR A 46 32.59 -2.40 3.12
N ILE A 47 31.50 -2.31 3.89
CA ILE A 47 30.15 -2.10 3.34
C ILE A 47 30.09 -0.79 2.53
N TRP A 48 30.67 0.30 3.04
CA TRP A 48 30.71 1.57 2.32
C TRP A 48 31.45 1.43 0.97
N LYS A 49 32.57 0.73 0.91
CA LYS A 49 33.31 0.50 -0.34
C LYS A 49 32.49 -0.27 -1.36
N TRP A 50 31.74 -1.28 -0.91
CA TRP A 50 30.84 -2.02 -1.78
C TRP A 50 29.69 -1.15 -2.33
N GLU A 51 29.18 -0.23 -1.52
CA GLU A 51 28.19 0.77 -1.95
C GLU A 51 28.78 1.85 -2.88
N GLN A 52 30.12 1.93 -3.01
CA GLN A 52 30.82 2.76 -4.01
C GLN A 52 31.20 1.96 -5.27
N GLY A 53 30.68 0.74 -5.44
CA GLY A 53 30.90 -0.08 -6.61
C GLY A 53 32.03 -1.11 -6.50
N GLN A 54 32.78 -1.15 -5.37
CA GLN A 54 33.77 -2.22 -5.16
C GLN A 54 33.01 -3.56 -5.00
N GLU A 55 33.45 -4.57 -5.72
CA GLU A 55 32.90 -5.91 -5.66
C GLU A 55 33.32 -6.66 -4.40
N PRO A 56 32.41 -7.38 -3.68
CA PRO A 56 32.76 -8.32 -2.64
C PRO A 56 33.60 -9.47 -3.20
N ASP A 57 34.60 -9.96 -2.43
CA ASP A 57 35.29 -11.21 -2.77
C ASP A 57 34.35 -12.42 -2.74
N ALA A 58 34.84 -13.59 -3.17
CA ALA A 58 34.02 -14.80 -3.31
C ALA A 58 33.39 -15.24 -1.98
N ASP A 59 34.11 -15.13 -0.86
CA ASP A 59 33.65 -15.49 0.47
C ASP A 59 32.60 -14.53 0.98
N ALA A 60 32.85 -13.23 0.88
CA ALA A 60 31.89 -12.21 1.24
C ALA A 60 30.65 -12.28 0.34
N ARG A 61 30.79 -12.51 -0.94
CA ARG A 61 29.68 -12.73 -1.89
C ARG A 61 28.83 -13.92 -1.48
N ARG A 62 29.45 -15.05 -1.11
CA ARG A 62 28.75 -16.25 -0.65
C ARG A 62 27.95 -15.99 0.61
N VAL A 63 28.55 -15.35 1.60
CA VAL A 63 27.89 -15.02 2.87
C VAL A 63 26.79 -13.98 2.65
N LEU A 64 27.02 -12.97 1.82
CA LEU A 64 26.00 -11.96 1.49
C LEU A 64 24.81 -12.56 0.73
N ALA A 65 25.07 -13.45 -0.25
CA ALA A 65 24.04 -14.15 -0.99
C ALA A 65 23.17 -15.01 -0.04
N ASP A 66 23.80 -15.77 0.86
CA ASP A 66 23.07 -16.58 1.84
C ASP A 66 22.29 -15.70 2.85
N LEU A 67 22.88 -14.61 3.34
CA LEU A 67 22.20 -13.64 4.21
C LEU A 67 20.97 -13.01 3.53
N LEU A 68 21.10 -12.71 2.24
CA LEU A 68 20.04 -12.15 1.41
C LEU A 68 19.10 -13.19 0.80
N ARG A 69 19.35 -14.50 1.05
CA ARG A 69 18.62 -15.66 0.51
C ARG A 69 18.60 -15.74 -1.01
N VAL A 70 19.66 -15.26 -1.65
CA VAL A 70 19.88 -15.42 -3.09
C VAL A 70 20.66 -16.73 -3.34
N PRO A 71 20.21 -17.60 -4.27
CA PRO A 71 20.96 -18.80 -4.63
C PRO A 71 22.39 -18.46 -5.05
N TYR A 72 23.40 -19.08 -4.41
CA TYR A 72 24.82 -18.71 -4.67
C TYR A 72 25.22 -18.87 -6.13
N LYS A 73 24.66 -19.88 -6.83
CA LYS A 73 24.87 -20.04 -8.28
C LYS A 73 24.44 -18.82 -9.08
N GLN A 74 23.32 -18.22 -8.71
CA GLN A 74 22.84 -16.98 -9.33
C GLN A 74 23.75 -15.82 -9.01
N ALA A 75 24.16 -15.67 -7.74
CA ALA A 75 25.10 -14.63 -7.33
C ALA A 75 26.47 -14.74 -8.02
N GLN A 76 26.91 -15.97 -8.38
CA GLN A 76 28.14 -16.19 -9.15
C GLN A 76 28.00 -15.89 -10.64
N ALA A 77 26.85 -16.23 -11.23
CA ALA A 77 26.60 -16.07 -12.66
C ALA A 77 26.33 -14.62 -13.08
N THR A 78 25.92 -13.78 -12.15
CA THR A 78 25.52 -12.40 -12.41
C THR A 78 26.56 -11.40 -11.88
N PRO A 79 27.01 -10.40 -12.67
CA PRO A 79 27.95 -9.39 -12.23
C PRO A 79 27.46 -8.58 -11.03
N TRP A 80 28.37 -8.06 -10.19
CA TRP A 80 28.05 -7.11 -9.13
C TRP A 80 27.65 -5.76 -9.71
N PRO A 81 26.63 -5.09 -9.17
CA PRO A 81 25.75 -5.49 -8.06
C PRO A 81 24.44 -6.14 -8.50
N HIS A 82 24.31 -6.58 -9.75
CA HIS A 82 23.06 -6.96 -10.41
C HIS A 82 22.40 -8.25 -9.88
N TRP A 83 23.09 -9.06 -9.07
CA TRP A 83 22.53 -10.21 -8.40
C TRP A 83 21.90 -9.90 -7.04
N LEU A 84 22.06 -8.66 -6.55
CA LEU A 84 21.42 -8.24 -5.32
C LEU A 84 19.90 -8.21 -5.53
N PRO A 85 19.08 -8.64 -4.54
CA PRO A 85 17.63 -8.75 -4.69
C PRO A 85 16.91 -7.38 -4.67
N VAL A 86 17.53 -6.39 -5.30
CA VAL A 86 16.93 -5.08 -5.58
C VAL A 86 15.93 -5.21 -6.72
N TRP A 87 16.18 -6.16 -7.60
CA TRP A 87 15.45 -6.37 -8.83
C TRP A 87 14.29 -7.36 -8.67
N GLU A 88 14.13 -7.94 -7.47
CA GLU A 88 12.99 -8.80 -7.13
C GLU A 88 11.69 -8.02 -6.92
N VAL A 89 11.73 -6.69 -6.89
CA VAL A 89 10.51 -5.89 -6.93
C VAL A 89 10.09 -5.76 -8.39
N THR A 90 9.13 -6.57 -8.75
CA THR A 90 8.51 -6.60 -10.06
C THR A 90 8.21 -5.16 -10.53
N GLY A 91 8.73 -4.80 -11.70
CA GLY A 91 8.42 -3.55 -12.36
C GLY A 91 9.23 -2.31 -11.95
N LEU A 92 10.15 -2.35 -10.98
CA LEU A 92 10.98 -1.17 -10.67
C LEU A 92 12.06 -0.88 -11.72
N SER A 93 12.58 -1.92 -12.37
CA SER A 93 13.66 -1.82 -13.36
C SER A 93 13.21 -1.85 -14.81
N THR A 94 11.94 -2.20 -15.06
CA THR A 94 11.41 -2.25 -16.41
C THR A 94 11.10 -0.85 -16.95
N PRO A 95 11.29 -0.58 -18.26
CA PRO A 95 10.96 0.71 -18.86
C PRO A 95 9.50 1.13 -18.62
N TRP A 96 9.25 2.42 -18.50
CA TRP A 96 7.89 2.98 -18.38
C TRP A 96 7.26 3.14 -19.78
N ASN A 97 6.94 2.00 -20.39
CA ASN A 97 6.24 1.90 -21.67
C ASN A 97 5.39 0.63 -21.68
N GLU A 98 4.64 0.41 -22.76
CA GLU A 98 3.75 -0.75 -22.89
C GLU A 98 4.46 -2.09 -22.69
N ALA A 99 5.58 -2.30 -23.37
CA ALA A 99 6.35 -3.54 -23.28
C ALA A 99 6.82 -3.81 -21.85
N GLY A 100 7.39 -2.78 -21.18
CA GLY A 100 7.81 -2.89 -19.78
C GLY A 100 6.64 -3.05 -18.80
N THR A 101 5.46 -2.48 -19.11
CA THR A 101 4.24 -2.72 -18.31
C THR A 101 3.76 -4.15 -18.45
N VAL A 102 3.69 -4.70 -19.68
CA VAL A 102 3.32 -6.10 -19.91
C VAL A 102 4.32 -7.07 -19.27
N GLU A 103 5.62 -6.76 -19.33
CA GLU A 103 6.66 -7.53 -18.63
C GLU A 103 6.41 -7.55 -17.12
N ALA A 104 6.25 -6.37 -16.49
CA ALA A 104 5.97 -6.25 -15.07
C ALA A 104 4.70 -6.99 -14.63
N LEU A 105 3.62 -6.89 -15.39
CA LEU A 105 2.39 -7.64 -15.13
C LEU A 105 2.58 -9.15 -15.30
N THR A 106 3.35 -9.57 -16.29
CA THR A 106 3.66 -11.00 -16.51
C THR A 106 4.40 -11.58 -15.31
N ASP A 107 5.39 -10.86 -14.79
CA ASP A 107 6.15 -11.26 -13.62
C ASP A 107 5.27 -11.30 -12.36
N LEU A 108 4.38 -10.33 -12.17
CA LEU A 108 3.40 -10.33 -11.07
C LEU A 108 2.52 -11.59 -11.07
N VAL A 109 2.01 -11.97 -12.23
CA VAL A 109 1.16 -13.15 -12.40
C VAL A 109 1.95 -14.44 -12.19
N GLY A 110 3.20 -14.50 -12.70
CA GLY A 110 4.06 -15.68 -12.66
C GLY A 110 4.77 -15.93 -11.32
N SER A 111 4.98 -14.90 -10.53
CA SER A 111 5.90 -14.93 -9.38
C SER A 111 5.36 -15.62 -8.12
N GLY A 112 4.15 -16.15 -8.09
CA GLY A 112 3.62 -16.82 -6.89
C GLY A 112 3.74 -15.98 -5.60
N CYS A 113 3.60 -14.66 -5.68
CA CYS A 113 3.90 -13.64 -4.67
C CYS A 113 3.22 -13.80 -3.29
N LEU A 114 2.52 -14.89 -3.04
CA LEU A 114 1.80 -15.16 -1.79
C LEU A 114 2.66 -15.76 -0.67
N ASP A 115 3.97 -15.83 -0.82
CA ASP A 115 4.82 -16.29 0.28
C ASP A 115 4.89 -15.19 1.37
N ARG A 116 4.34 -15.49 2.55
CA ARG A 116 4.46 -14.66 3.77
C ARG A 116 5.90 -14.30 4.15
N ARG A 117 6.89 -14.92 3.51
CA ARG A 117 8.32 -14.72 3.73
C ARG A 117 8.97 -13.69 2.82
N GLY A 118 8.23 -13.12 1.86
CA GLY A 118 8.70 -12.05 0.98
C GLY A 118 8.76 -10.70 1.72
N PHE A 119 9.86 -10.41 2.41
CA PHE A 119 10.01 -9.26 3.31
C PHE A 119 10.42 -7.94 2.65
N LEU A 120 10.38 -7.82 1.34
CA LEU A 120 10.82 -6.58 0.67
C LEU A 120 9.64 -5.64 0.46
N THR A 121 9.42 -4.79 1.46
CA THR A 121 8.58 -3.61 1.32
C THR A 121 9.37 -2.52 0.59
N ILE A 122 8.83 -1.97 -0.49
CA ILE A 122 9.45 -0.83 -1.18
C ILE A 122 9.38 0.37 -0.24
N THR A 123 10.53 1.00 0.05
CA THR A 123 10.60 2.12 0.99
C THR A 123 11.73 3.08 0.60
N GLY A 124 11.72 4.28 1.15
CA GLY A 124 12.79 5.25 0.97
C GLY A 124 12.90 5.75 -0.47
N VAL A 125 14.14 5.98 -0.89
CA VAL A 125 14.47 6.56 -2.21
C VAL A 125 13.90 5.75 -3.39
N ALA A 126 13.70 4.44 -3.23
CA ALA A 126 13.11 3.62 -4.29
C ALA A 126 11.61 3.89 -4.47
N LEU A 127 10.88 4.20 -3.40
CA LEU A 127 9.46 4.52 -3.47
C LEU A 127 9.24 5.94 -4.02
N THR A 128 10.02 6.92 -3.55
CA THR A 128 9.99 8.28 -4.11
C THR A 128 10.48 8.30 -5.55
N GLY A 129 11.48 7.48 -5.91
CA GLY A 129 11.93 7.27 -7.29
C GLY A 129 10.86 6.65 -8.18
N LEU A 130 10.07 5.69 -7.66
CA LEU A 130 8.93 5.12 -8.38
C LEU A 130 7.87 6.20 -8.66
N ALA A 131 7.54 7.03 -7.69
CA ALA A 131 6.58 8.12 -7.86
C ALA A 131 7.09 9.17 -8.87
N ALA A 132 8.37 9.54 -8.81
CA ALA A 132 8.99 10.43 -9.78
C ALA A 132 8.99 9.82 -11.20
N SER A 133 9.33 8.55 -11.34
CA SER A 133 9.29 7.84 -12.63
C SER A 133 7.88 7.76 -13.21
N TRP A 134 6.86 7.60 -12.37
CA TRP A 134 5.47 7.69 -12.81
C TRP A 134 5.14 9.09 -13.33
N ALA A 135 5.54 10.14 -12.63
CA ALA A 135 5.28 11.52 -13.00
C ALA A 135 5.96 11.93 -14.33
N GLU A 136 7.19 11.44 -14.56
CA GLU A 136 8.01 11.78 -15.73
C GLU A 136 7.75 10.88 -16.96
N ALA A 137 7.17 9.67 -16.75
CA ALA A 137 6.95 8.73 -17.85
C ALA A 137 6.00 9.30 -18.91
N PRO A 138 6.33 9.23 -20.20
CA PRO A 138 5.40 9.62 -21.25
C PRO A 138 4.20 8.68 -21.26
N SER A 139 3.00 9.20 -21.54
CA SER A 139 1.83 8.37 -21.83
C SER A 139 2.07 7.66 -23.15
N ALA A 140 2.13 6.32 -23.15
CA ALA A 140 2.45 5.54 -24.34
C ALA A 140 1.19 5.14 -25.10
N PHE A 141 1.30 5.11 -26.44
CA PHE A 141 0.27 4.56 -27.33
C PHE A 141 0.66 3.13 -27.76
N ALA A 142 -0.35 2.24 -27.79
CA ALA A 142 -0.19 0.82 -28.05
C ALA A 142 0.26 0.51 -29.50
N SER A 143 1.22 -0.39 -29.65
CA SER A 143 1.49 -1.07 -30.92
C SER A 143 0.93 -2.50 -30.89
N ALA A 144 0.22 -2.88 -31.97
CA ALA A 144 -0.54 -4.12 -32.06
C ALA A 144 0.33 -5.39 -31.93
N LEU A 145 -0.08 -6.31 -31.06
CA LEU A 145 0.51 -7.63 -30.91
C LEU A 145 -0.22 -8.67 -31.79
N ASN A 146 0.49 -9.71 -32.23
CA ASN A 146 -0.06 -10.79 -33.05
C ASN A 146 -0.84 -11.79 -32.19
N GLY A 147 -2.14 -11.93 -32.39
CA GLY A 147 -3.00 -12.87 -31.65
C GLY A 147 -4.47 -12.79 -32.09
N ASP A 148 -5.36 -13.39 -31.31
CA ASP A 148 -6.80 -13.30 -31.52
C ASP A 148 -7.34 -11.89 -31.29
N ARG A 149 -8.41 -11.55 -32.01
CA ARG A 149 -9.00 -10.22 -31.91
C ARG A 149 -9.77 -10.06 -30.60
N VAL A 150 -9.32 -9.14 -29.76
CA VAL A 150 -10.05 -8.73 -28.55
C VAL A 150 -11.18 -7.76 -28.96
N THR A 151 -12.41 -8.12 -28.56
CA THR A 151 -13.61 -7.35 -28.89
C THR A 151 -14.03 -6.45 -27.74
N ASP A 152 -14.82 -5.42 -28.05
CA ASP A 152 -15.42 -4.52 -27.06
C ASP A 152 -16.27 -5.29 -26.04
N THR A 153 -17.05 -6.26 -26.52
CA THR A 153 -17.88 -7.13 -25.64
C THR A 153 -17.04 -7.91 -24.64
N MET A 154 -15.86 -8.43 -25.03
CA MET A 154 -14.95 -9.13 -24.10
C MET A 154 -14.44 -8.18 -23.01
N VAL A 155 -14.05 -6.97 -23.40
CA VAL A 155 -13.58 -5.95 -22.44
C VAL A 155 -14.69 -5.57 -21.46
N SER A 156 -15.91 -5.30 -21.97
CA SER A 156 -17.06 -4.98 -21.10
C SER A 156 -17.45 -6.11 -20.15
N THR A 157 -17.28 -7.37 -20.57
CA THR A 157 -17.48 -8.52 -19.67
C THR A 157 -16.45 -8.55 -18.55
N ILE A 158 -15.19 -8.22 -18.85
CA ILE A 158 -14.13 -8.14 -17.83
C ILE A 158 -14.38 -6.97 -16.87
N GLU A 159 -14.81 -5.81 -17.38
CA GLU A 159 -15.22 -4.66 -16.56
C GLU A 159 -16.29 -5.04 -15.53
N GLN A 160 -17.33 -5.72 -15.96
CA GLN A 160 -18.39 -6.21 -15.08
C GLN A 160 -17.89 -7.20 -14.01
N ARG A 161 -16.98 -8.11 -14.39
CA ARG A 161 -16.36 -9.04 -13.44
C ARG A 161 -15.57 -8.32 -12.36
N ILE A 162 -14.77 -7.32 -12.73
CA ILE A 162 -13.96 -6.55 -11.77
C ILE A 162 -14.86 -5.75 -10.82
N SER A 163 -15.93 -5.15 -11.33
CA SER A 163 -16.93 -4.47 -10.50
C SER A 163 -17.60 -5.44 -9.51
N THR A 164 -18.00 -6.62 -9.97
CA THR A 164 -18.58 -7.67 -9.11
C THR A 164 -17.56 -8.13 -8.06
N LEU A 165 -16.31 -8.33 -8.44
CA LEU A 165 -15.24 -8.76 -7.53
C LEU A 165 -15.00 -7.74 -6.41
N ARG A 166 -15.08 -6.44 -6.71
CA ARG A 166 -14.99 -5.36 -5.73
C ARG A 166 -16.16 -5.40 -4.74
N THR A 167 -17.38 -5.52 -5.23
CA THR A 167 -18.56 -5.64 -4.38
C THR A 167 -18.49 -6.87 -3.45
N LEU A 168 -17.96 -7.99 -3.96
CA LEU A 168 -17.77 -9.19 -3.15
C LEU A 168 -16.64 -9.02 -2.12
N ASP A 169 -15.58 -8.26 -2.41
CA ASP A 169 -14.52 -7.95 -1.45
C ASP A 169 -15.07 -7.18 -0.25
N ASP A 170 -15.94 -6.21 -0.49
CA ASP A 170 -16.60 -5.45 0.58
C ASP A 170 -17.46 -6.33 1.49
N GLN A 171 -18.07 -7.40 0.94
CA GLN A 171 -18.94 -8.32 1.67
C GLN A 171 -18.19 -9.47 2.36
N LEU A 172 -17.23 -10.08 1.67
CA LEU A 172 -16.60 -11.34 2.07
C LEU A 172 -15.16 -11.17 2.62
N GLY A 173 -14.52 -10.04 2.31
CA GLY A 173 -13.12 -9.77 2.60
C GLY A 173 -12.12 -10.41 1.63
N GLY A 174 -10.97 -9.74 1.46
CA GLY A 174 -9.98 -10.05 0.43
C GLY A 174 -9.37 -11.46 0.48
N ALA A 175 -9.29 -12.08 1.66
CA ALA A 175 -8.66 -13.40 1.81
C ALA A 175 -9.28 -14.48 0.91
N ARG A 176 -10.59 -14.43 0.69
CA ARG A 176 -11.34 -15.41 -0.10
C ARG A 176 -11.29 -15.15 -1.60
N LEU A 177 -10.99 -13.92 -2.00
CA LEU A 177 -11.10 -13.45 -3.38
C LEU A 177 -9.75 -13.20 -4.05
N LEU A 178 -8.65 -13.24 -3.29
CA LEU A 178 -7.32 -12.91 -3.77
C LEU A 178 -6.89 -13.75 -4.98
N GLU A 179 -7.12 -15.07 -4.94
CA GLU A 179 -6.79 -15.96 -6.07
C GLU A 179 -7.65 -15.68 -7.30
N GLN A 180 -8.91 -15.29 -7.11
CA GLN A 180 -9.78 -14.91 -8.22
C GLN A 180 -9.31 -13.61 -8.87
N ALA A 181 -8.95 -12.61 -8.07
CA ALA A 181 -8.38 -11.34 -8.55
C ALA A 181 -7.08 -11.56 -9.34
N ARG A 182 -6.22 -12.46 -8.87
CA ARG A 182 -5.01 -12.90 -9.60
C ARG A 182 -5.34 -13.56 -10.94
N GLY A 183 -6.35 -14.41 -10.97
CA GLY A 183 -6.82 -15.05 -12.21
C GLY A 183 -7.33 -14.02 -13.22
N ASP A 184 -8.05 -13.00 -12.78
CA ASP A 184 -8.51 -11.90 -13.64
C ASP A 184 -7.34 -11.05 -14.16
N LEU A 185 -6.35 -10.76 -13.32
CA LEU A 185 -5.12 -10.09 -13.75
C LEU A 185 -4.34 -10.93 -14.79
N ALA A 186 -4.26 -12.25 -14.59
CA ALA A 186 -3.63 -13.16 -15.52
C ALA A 186 -4.32 -13.16 -16.88
N LEU A 187 -5.66 -13.19 -16.89
CA LEU A 187 -6.45 -13.09 -18.11
C LEU A 187 -6.16 -11.79 -18.87
N ILE A 188 -6.22 -10.63 -18.20
CA ILE A 188 -5.95 -9.33 -18.84
C ILE A 188 -4.52 -9.25 -19.36
N THR A 189 -3.54 -9.72 -18.57
CA THR A 189 -2.13 -9.77 -18.97
C THR A 189 -1.93 -10.66 -20.20
N GLY A 190 -2.62 -11.80 -20.27
CA GLY A 190 -2.62 -12.68 -21.44
C GLY A 190 -3.19 -12.02 -22.69
N LEU A 191 -4.30 -11.27 -22.55
CA LEU A 191 -4.89 -10.50 -23.65
C LEU A 191 -3.97 -9.37 -24.12
N LEU A 192 -3.32 -8.65 -23.22
CA LEU A 192 -2.35 -7.61 -23.54
C LEU A 192 -1.12 -8.18 -24.27
N LYS A 193 -0.66 -9.38 -23.91
CA LYS A 193 0.53 -10.01 -24.46
C LYS A 193 0.29 -10.67 -25.81
N GLY A 194 -0.86 -11.31 -26.01
CA GLY A 194 -1.12 -12.17 -27.16
C GLY A 194 -2.27 -11.72 -28.05
N GLY A 195 -3.08 -10.73 -27.67
CA GLY A 195 -4.26 -10.34 -28.39
C GLY A 195 -4.00 -9.34 -29.53
N ARG A 196 -4.89 -9.34 -30.55
CA ARG A 196 -5.01 -8.22 -31.49
C ARG A 196 -6.12 -7.30 -31.05
N TYR A 197 -5.84 -6.02 -30.89
CA TYR A 197 -6.81 -5.02 -30.45
C TYR A 197 -6.56 -3.67 -31.09
N THR A 198 -7.53 -2.78 -31.04
CA THR A 198 -7.38 -1.38 -31.40
C THR A 198 -6.75 -0.60 -30.25
N ASP A 199 -6.21 0.60 -30.54
CA ASP A 199 -5.66 1.48 -29.51
C ASP A 199 -6.67 1.75 -28.38
N THR A 200 -7.94 1.99 -28.73
CA THR A 200 -9.02 2.20 -27.75
C THR A 200 -9.20 0.99 -26.81
N ILE A 201 -9.20 -0.23 -27.36
CA ILE A 201 -9.31 -1.46 -26.57
C ILE A 201 -8.05 -1.66 -25.73
N SER A 202 -6.87 -1.34 -26.26
CA SER A 202 -5.61 -1.38 -25.54
C SER A 202 -5.65 -0.52 -24.27
N LEU A 203 -6.02 0.75 -24.41
CA LEU A 203 -6.12 1.67 -23.27
C LEU A 203 -7.12 1.17 -22.21
N ARG A 204 -8.26 0.60 -22.63
CA ARG A 204 -9.23 -0.02 -21.70
C ARG A 204 -8.64 -1.23 -21.00
N LEU A 205 -7.89 -2.09 -21.68
CA LEU A 205 -7.23 -3.25 -21.06
C LEU A 205 -6.18 -2.81 -20.04
N TYR A 206 -5.38 -1.78 -20.33
CA TYR A 206 -4.44 -1.23 -19.34
C TYR A 206 -5.16 -0.58 -18.16
N ALA A 207 -6.27 0.13 -18.38
CA ALA A 207 -7.10 0.65 -17.30
C ALA A 207 -7.64 -0.48 -16.41
N LEU A 208 -8.13 -1.58 -17.01
CA LEU A 208 -8.59 -2.77 -16.27
C LEU A 208 -7.44 -3.45 -15.52
N ALA A 209 -6.26 -3.58 -16.15
CA ALA A 209 -5.08 -4.10 -15.47
C ALA A 209 -4.72 -3.24 -14.25
N ALA A 210 -4.83 -1.91 -14.35
CA ALA A 210 -4.62 -1.01 -13.22
C ALA A 210 -5.63 -1.25 -12.09
N ARG A 211 -6.94 -1.34 -12.43
CA ARG A 211 -8.01 -1.57 -11.46
C ARG A 211 -7.84 -2.92 -10.73
N VAL A 212 -7.65 -4.01 -11.48
CA VAL A 212 -7.54 -5.33 -10.87
C VAL A 212 -6.22 -5.51 -10.11
N SER A 213 -5.12 -4.91 -10.59
CA SER A 213 -3.86 -4.91 -9.83
C SER A 213 -4.01 -4.16 -8.50
N HIS A 214 -4.65 -2.99 -8.50
CA HIS A 214 -4.93 -2.25 -7.27
C HIS A 214 -5.79 -3.08 -6.30
N LEU A 215 -6.90 -3.64 -6.77
CA LEU A 215 -7.80 -4.47 -5.95
C LEU A 215 -7.08 -5.69 -5.37
N THR A 216 -6.26 -6.39 -6.19
CA THR A 216 -5.42 -7.51 -5.73
C THR A 216 -4.42 -7.04 -4.68
N GLY A 217 -3.83 -5.87 -4.88
CA GLY A 217 -2.91 -5.24 -3.93
C GLY A 217 -3.55 -4.91 -2.59
N TRP A 218 -4.77 -4.39 -2.62
CA TRP A 218 -5.57 -4.13 -1.43
C TRP A 218 -5.91 -5.43 -0.67
N MET A 219 -6.43 -6.44 -1.38
CA MET A 219 -6.73 -7.75 -0.80
C MET A 219 -5.50 -8.40 -0.15
N ALA A 220 -4.36 -8.35 -0.83
CA ALA A 220 -3.09 -8.85 -0.30
C ALA A 220 -2.66 -8.09 0.97
N TYR A 221 -2.80 -6.78 0.97
CA TYR A 221 -2.49 -5.94 2.12
C TYR A 221 -3.40 -6.23 3.32
N ASP A 222 -4.72 -6.32 3.10
CA ASP A 222 -5.73 -6.60 4.14
C ASP A 222 -5.53 -7.98 4.79
N THR A 223 -4.97 -8.94 4.04
CA THR A 223 -4.60 -10.28 4.53
C THR A 223 -3.20 -10.36 5.15
N GLY A 224 -2.51 -9.23 5.30
CA GLY A 224 -1.17 -9.16 5.87
C GLY A 224 -0.01 -9.48 4.92
N LEU A 225 -0.28 -9.72 3.64
CA LEU A 225 0.72 -9.96 2.60
C LEU A 225 1.26 -8.62 2.05
N ARG A 226 1.79 -7.78 2.93
CA ARG A 226 2.13 -6.37 2.67
C ARG A 226 3.07 -6.18 1.49
N SER A 227 4.09 -7.02 1.37
CA SER A 227 5.06 -6.96 0.28
C SER A 227 4.44 -7.29 -1.08
N ALA A 228 3.59 -8.33 -1.13
CA ALA A 228 2.84 -8.66 -2.34
C ALA A 228 1.87 -7.50 -2.71
N GLY A 229 1.18 -6.93 -1.73
CA GLY A 229 0.31 -5.76 -1.93
C GLY A 229 1.02 -4.61 -2.63
N GLN A 230 2.24 -4.28 -2.20
CA GLN A 230 3.02 -3.23 -2.85
C GLN A 230 3.42 -3.56 -4.28
N GLN A 231 3.78 -4.79 -4.58
CA GLN A 231 4.10 -5.20 -5.95
C GLN A 231 2.90 -5.05 -6.88
N TYR A 232 1.71 -5.44 -6.43
CA TYR A 232 0.47 -5.21 -7.19
C TYR A 232 0.18 -3.72 -7.40
N TYR A 233 0.45 -2.87 -6.41
CA TYR A 233 0.31 -1.42 -6.59
C TYR A 233 1.32 -0.85 -7.60
N VAL A 234 2.55 -1.37 -7.67
CA VAL A 234 3.48 -1.03 -8.76
C VAL A 234 2.89 -1.40 -10.12
N GLY A 235 2.33 -2.59 -10.27
CA GLY A 235 1.62 -3.01 -11.47
C GLY A 235 0.44 -2.11 -11.81
N ALA A 236 -0.35 -1.70 -10.81
CA ALA A 236 -1.46 -0.78 -10.97
C ALA A 236 -0.99 0.60 -11.45
N LEU A 237 0.05 1.16 -10.84
CA LEU A 237 0.60 2.47 -11.19
C LEU A 237 1.14 2.49 -12.63
N ARG A 238 1.87 1.46 -13.04
CA ARG A 238 2.38 1.31 -14.40
C ARG A 238 1.26 1.20 -15.42
N SER A 239 0.27 0.36 -15.13
CA SER A 239 -0.88 0.15 -16.00
C SER A 239 -1.73 1.41 -16.14
N ALA A 240 -1.97 2.15 -15.06
CA ALA A 240 -2.65 3.44 -15.07
C ALA A 240 -1.92 4.45 -15.96
N ARG A 241 -0.58 4.53 -15.82
CA ARG A 241 0.22 5.44 -16.67
C ARG A 241 0.16 5.06 -18.15
N THR A 242 0.24 3.75 -18.45
CA THR A 242 0.12 3.27 -19.85
C THR A 242 -1.28 3.53 -20.42
N ALA A 243 -2.32 3.44 -19.59
CA ALA A 243 -3.70 3.78 -19.97
C ALA A 243 -3.92 5.28 -20.16
N GLY A 244 -3.01 6.15 -19.71
CA GLY A 244 -3.23 7.59 -19.61
C GLY A 244 -4.20 8.01 -18.51
N ASP A 245 -4.44 7.13 -17.52
CA ASP A 245 -5.32 7.37 -16.37
C ASP A 245 -4.53 7.91 -15.18
N ASP A 246 -4.08 9.14 -15.31
CA ASP A 246 -3.29 9.82 -14.28
C ASP A 246 -4.10 10.08 -12.99
N ALA A 247 -5.43 10.15 -13.10
CA ALA A 247 -6.31 10.27 -11.93
C ALA A 247 -6.24 9.02 -11.06
N PHE A 248 -6.32 7.85 -11.67
CA PHE A 248 -6.16 6.58 -10.97
C PHE A 248 -4.73 6.36 -10.49
N GLY A 249 -3.74 6.80 -11.25
CA GLY A 249 -2.35 6.78 -10.83
C GLY A 249 -2.11 7.57 -9.54
N ALA A 250 -2.69 8.77 -9.43
CA ALA A 250 -2.64 9.58 -8.21
C ALA A 250 -3.33 8.89 -7.02
N PHE A 251 -4.47 8.25 -7.25
CA PHE A 251 -5.16 7.43 -6.26
C PHE A 251 -4.27 6.27 -5.76
N VAL A 252 -3.63 5.51 -6.66
CA VAL A 252 -2.74 4.40 -6.29
C VAL A 252 -1.56 4.89 -5.44
N LEU A 253 -0.96 6.04 -5.77
CA LEU A 253 0.11 6.63 -4.96
C LEU A 253 -0.36 7.00 -3.55
N ALA A 254 -1.57 7.54 -3.41
CA ALA A 254 -2.15 7.85 -2.11
C ALA A 254 -2.33 6.57 -1.25
N GLU A 255 -2.83 5.50 -1.85
CA GLU A 255 -3.01 4.20 -1.19
C GLU A 255 -1.66 3.54 -0.82
N MET A 256 -0.64 3.60 -1.68
CA MET A 256 0.72 3.17 -1.35
C MET A 256 1.27 3.93 -0.13
N GLY A 257 0.96 5.22 -0.03
CA GLY A 257 1.34 6.06 1.11
C GLY A 257 0.75 5.57 2.44
N VAL A 258 -0.45 4.98 2.44
CA VAL A 258 -1.05 4.40 3.66
C VAL A 258 -0.18 3.28 4.21
N GLN A 259 0.22 2.34 3.36
CA GLN A 259 1.06 1.20 3.75
C GLN A 259 2.42 1.63 4.31
N VAL A 260 3.04 2.64 3.68
CA VAL A 260 4.32 3.21 4.11
C VAL A 260 4.22 3.85 5.49
N SER A 261 3.15 4.57 5.73
CA SER A 261 2.88 5.23 7.01
C SER A 261 2.68 4.23 8.16
N GLU A 262 2.05 3.08 7.89
CA GLU A 262 1.90 2.01 8.90
C GLU A 262 3.23 1.33 9.23
N ALA A 263 4.19 1.36 8.32
CA ALA A 263 5.56 0.95 8.58
C ALA A 263 6.39 2.01 9.35
N GLY A 264 5.76 3.09 9.84
CA GLY A 264 6.41 4.16 10.60
C GLY A 264 7.14 5.22 9.76
N ARG A 265 6.92 5.26 8.43
CA ARG A 265 7.63 6.13 7.49
C ARG A 265 6.72 7.26 6.99
N THR A 266 6.34 8.13 7.90
CA THR A 266 5.33 9.18 7.66
C THR A 266 5.79 10.25 6.67
N ALA A 267 7.06 10.64 6.69
CA ALA A 267 7.62 11.61 5.75
C ALA A 267 7.52 11.11 4.28
N GLU A 268 7.80 9.84 4.03
CA GLU A 268 7.67 9.25 2.69
C GLU A 268 6.22 9.28 2.19
N ARG A 269 5.25 9.10 3.09
CA ARG A 269 3.83 9.25 2.73
C ARG A 269 3.51 10.69 2.29
N VAL A 270 4.08 11.69 2.96
CA VAL A 270 3.91 13.11 2.58
C VAL A 270 4.46 13.36 1.18
N ASP A 271 5.62 12.79 0.86
CA ASP A 271 6.25 12.93 -0.46
C ASP A 271 5.41 12.26 -1.55
N LEU A 272 4.94 11.02 -1.33
CA LEU A 272 4.09 10.30 -2.28
C LEU A 272 2.80 11.04 -2.59
N ILE A 273 2.08 11.48 -1.56
CA ILE A 273 0.80 12.17 -1.78
C ILE A 273 1.01 13.57 -2.38
N SER A 274 2.13 14.23 -2.10
CA SER A 274 2.46 15.50 -2.74
C SER A 274 2.76 15.28 -4.23
N THR A 275 3.55 14.26 -4.57
CA THR A 275 3.80 13.88 -5.97
C THR A 275 2.49 13.53 -6.69
N ALA A 276 1.58 12.79 -6.04
CA ALA A 276 0.27 12.47 -6.59
C ALA A 276 -0.54 13.73 -6.92
N ILE A 277 -0.62 14.69 -6.02
CA ILE A 277 -1.38 15.93 -6.22
C ILE A 277 -0.73 16.82 -7.28
N ASP A 278 0.59 16.96 -7.26
CA ASP A 278 1.32 17.87 -8.15
C ASP A 278 1.29 17.39 -9.62
N ASN A 279 1.15 16.08 -9.83
CA ASN A 279 1.10 15.45 -11.17
C ASN A 279 -0.30 14.98 -11.59
N ALA A 280 -1.30 15.16 -10.75
CA ALA A 280 -2.68 14.86 -11.08
C ALA A 280 -3.20 15.80 -12.19
N PRO A 281 -4.12 15.32 -13.05
CA PRO A 281 -4.75 16.16 -14.07
C PRO A 281 -5.45 17.38 -13.42
N ARG A 282 -5.37 18.52 -14.07
CA ARG A 282 -6.10 19.73 -13.62
C ARG A 282 -7.62 19.58 -13.72
N THR A 283 -8.07 18.59 -14.46
CA THR A 283 -9.49 18.25 -14.68
C THR A 283 -10.01 17.21 -13.67
N LEU A 284 -9.27 16.91 -12.59
CA LEU A 284 -9.76 16.02 -11.55
C LEU A 284 -11.12 16.50 -11.01
N SER A 285 -12.04 15.55 -10.79
CA SER A 285 -13.29 15.87 -10.11
C SER A 285 -13.03 16.41 -8.69
N PRO A 286 -13.88 17.31 -8.19
CA PRO A 286 -13.79 17.77 -6.81
C PRO A 286 -13.76 16.61 -5.80
N TYR A 287 -14.48 15.54 -6.09
CA TYR A 287 -14.51 14.32 -5.28
C TYR A 287 -13.12 13.68 -5.15
N THR A 288 -12.44 13.44 -6.28
CA THR A 288 -11.07 12.91 -6.27
C THR A 288 -10.07 13.87 -5.61
N GLN A 289 -10.24 15.17 -5.81
CA GLN A 289 -9.42 16.17 -5.13
C GLN A 289 -9.63 16.12 -3.60
N SER A 290 -10.88 15.99 -3.14
CA SER A 290 -11.20 15.80 -1.72
C SER A 290 -10.46 14.60 -1.14
N PHE A 291 -10.51 13.47 -1.82
CA PHE A 291 -9.80 12.25 -1.41
C PHE A 291 -8.28 12.49 -1.27
N LEU A 292 -7.62 13.07 -2.28
CA LEU A 292 -6.18 13.30 -2.26
C LEU A 292 -5.76 14.27 -1.14
N TYR A 293 -6.49 15.38 -0.97
CA TYR A 293 -6.20 16.33 0.11
C TYR A 293 -6.49 15.76 1.49
N LEU A 294 -7.45 14.86 1.62
CA LEU A 294 -7.72 14.15 2.86
C LEU A 294 -6.55 13.23 3.25
N HIS A 295 -6.00 12.49 2.28
CA HIS A 295 -4.80 11.70 2.47
C HIS A 295 -3.57 12.54 2.82
N LYS A 296 -3.45 13.74 2.21
CA LYS A 296 -2.39 14.70 2.56
C LYS A 296 -2.55 15.22 3.98
N ALA A 297 -3.76 15.53 4.41
CA ALA A 297 -4.04 15.96 5.77
C ALA A 297 -3.64 14.89 6.80
N GLU A 298 -4.02 13.64 6.55
CA GLU A 298 -3.66 12.53 7.43
C GLU A 298 -2.14 12.27 7.45
N ALA A 299 -1.46 12.35 6.30
CA ALA A 299 -0.02 12.18 6.21
C ALA A 299 0.72 13.24 7.05
N LEU A 300 0.40 14.52 6.84
CA LEU A 300 0.98 15.64 7.58
C LEU A 300 0.68 15.58 9.07
N SER A 301 -0.55 15.18 9.43
CA SER A 301 -0.94 15.02 10.84
C SER A 301 -0.13 13.93 11.55
N ARG A 302 0.18 12.82 10.85
CA ARG A 302 1.04 11.76 11.39
C ARG A 302 2.51 12.16 11.47
N ASP A 303 2.95 13.04 10.58
CA ASP A 303 4.31 13.60 10.56
C ASP A 303 4.50 14.72 11.61
N GLY A 304 3.42 15.11 12.29
CA GLY A 304 3.43 16.14 13.34
C GLY A 304 3.20 17.58 12.84
N ASP A 305 3.06 17.78 11.54
CA ASP A 305 2.77 19.11 10.95
C ASP A 305 1.26 19.39 10.99
N HIS A 306 0.75 19.70 12.19
CA HIS A 306 -0.68 19.93 12.41
C HIS A 306 -1.21 21.18 11.69
N GLN A 307 -0.37 22.19 11.45
CA GLN A 307 -0.78 23.42 10.76
C GLN A 307 -1.04 23.13 9.27
N ARG A 308 -0.10 22.47 8.59
CA ARG A 308 -0.29 22.09 7.18
C ARG A 308 -1.36 21.00 7.03
N ALA A 309 -1.49 20.11 8.01
CA ALA A 309 -2.57 19.12 8.06
C ALA A 309 -3.96 19.78 8.09
N GLY A 310 -4.15 20.81 8.94
CA GLY A 310 -5.40 21.60 8.99
C GLY A 310 -5.70 22.30 7.67
N THR A 311 -4.68 22.88 7.03
CA THR A 311 -4.85 23.52 5.71
C THR A 311 -5.27 22.50 4.64
N ALA A 312 -4.66 21.30 4.62
CA ALA A 312 -5.01 20.24 3.68
C ALA A 312 -6.43 19.71 3.97
N LEU A 313 -6.80 19.55 5.24
CA LEU A 313 -8.15 19.13 5.64
C LEU A 313 -9.22 20.13 5.16
N ASN A 314 -9.00 21.43 5.34
CA ASN A 314 -9.93 22.46 4.86
C ASN A 314 -10.10 22.39 3.33
N ARG A 315 -9.03 22.10 2.58
CA ARG A 315 -9.13 21.89 1.14
C ARG A 315 -9.94 20.64 0.80
N ALA A 316 -9.71 19.54 1.52
CA ALA A 316 -10.48 18.32 1.33
C ALA A 316 -11.98 18.55 1.55
N THR A 317 -12.34 19.24 2.64
CA THR A 317 -13.74 19.58 2.96
C THR A 317 -14.35 20.50 1.90
N SER A 318 -13.62 21.54 1.48
CA SER A 318 -14.10 22.44 0.44
C SER A 318 -14.36 21.71 -0.88
N HIS A 319 -13.46 20.81 -1.31
CA HIS A 319 -13.69 20.00 -2.51
C HIS A 319 -14.88 19.05 -2.34
N TRP A 320 -15.06 18.47 -1.16
CA TRP A 320 -16.23 17.64 -0.84
C TRP A 320 -17.55 18.41 -0.99
N GLU A 321 -17.62 19.64 -0.46
CA GLU A 321 -18.82 20.47 -0.54
C GLU A 321 -19.17 20.91 -1.97
N HIS A 322 -18.21 20.86 -2.91
CA HIS A 322 -18.40 21.27 -4.30
C HIS A 322 -18.49 20.06 -5.27
N HIS A 323 -18.52 18.82 -4.77
CA HIS A 323 -18.69 17.67 -5.65
C HIS A 323 -20.18 17.52 -6.06
N THR A 324 -20.40 16.93 -7.21
CA THR A 324 -21.73 16.62 -7.75
C THR A 324 -21.90 15.11 -7.69
N GLU A 325 -22.95 14.64 -7.02
CA GLU A 325 -23.30 13.21 -6.99
C GLU A 325 -23.47 12.65 -8.41
N GLY A 326 -22.90 11.49 -8.68
CA GLY A 326 -22.98 10.79 -9.96
C GLY A 326 -21.90 11.18 -10.98
N GLU A 327 -21.04 12.16 -10.70
CA GLU A 327 -19.83 12.47 -11.48
C GLU A 327 -18.57 11.82 -10.93
N ASP A 328 -18.73 10.99 -9.90
CA ASP A 328 -17.64 10.37 -9.18
C ASP A 328 -17.09 9.17 -9.94
N PRO A 329 -15.76 8.96 -9.91
CA PRO A 329 -15.19 7.79 -10.57
C PRO A 329 -15.65 6.50 -9.87
N ASP A 330 -16.02 5.50 -10.66
CA ASP A 330 -16.50 4.19 -10.20
C ASP A 330 -15.52 3.44 -9.27
N TRP A 331 -14.24 3.73 -9.38
CA TRP A 331 -13.20 3.15 -8.55
C TRP A 331 -13.05 3.82 -7.17
N LEU A 332 -13.75 4.92 -6.93
CA LEU A 332 -13.74 5.66 -5.66
C LEU A 332 -15.13 5.69 -4.98
N ASP A 333 -16.07 4.85 -5.42
CA ASP A 333 -17.44 4.78 -4.91
C ASP A 333 -17.57 4.44 -3.41
N TRP A 334 -16.54 3.79 -2.84
CA TRP A 334 -16.44 3.52 -1.41
C TRP A 334 -16.08 4.76 -0.56
N PHE A 335 -15.55 5.82 -1.20
CA PHE A 335 -15.23 7.07 -0.53
C PHE A 335 -16.52 7.87 -0.32
N GLY A 336 -16.85 8.16 0.91
CA GLY A 336 -18.07 8.87 1.25
C GLY A 336 -17.89 9.74 2.49
N GLU A 337 -18.95 10.41 2.91
CA GLU A 337 -18.91 11.29 4.08
C GLU A 337 -18.42 10.57 5.34
N ALA A 338 -18.78 9.30 5.50
CA ALA A 338 -18.29 8.48 6.61
C ALA A 338 -16.75 8.37 6.63
N GLN A 339 -16.11 8.21 5.46
CA GLN A 339 -14.65 8.15 5.35
C GLN A 339 -14.00 9.52 5.53
N LEU A 340 -14.60 10.56 4.97
CA LEU A 340 -14.17 11.94 5.17
C LEU A 340 -14.15 12.26 6.67
N LYS A 341 -15.28 12.04 7.36
CA LYS A 341 -15.43 12.31 8.81
C LYS A 341 -14.53 11.45 9.68
N SER A 342 -14.29 10.19 9.31
CA SER A 342 -13.32 9.33 9.99
C SER A 342 -11.91 9.91 9.96
N THR A 343 -11.49 10.42 8.81
CA THR A 343 -10.14 10.98 8.66
C THR A 343 -10.03 12.38 9.25
N GLU A 344 -11.07 13.21 9.12
CA GLU A 344 -11.20 14.48 9.82
C GLU A 344 -11.01 14.29 11.33
N GLY A 345 -11.75 13.35 11.93
CA GLY A 345 -11.63 13.04 13.36
C GLY A 345 -10.22 12.63 13.77
N LYS A 346 -9.54 11.78 12.97
CA LYS A 346 -8.14 11.40 13.24
C LYS A 346 -7.18 12.60 13.21
N VAL A 347 -7.33 13.50 12.25
CA VAL A 347 -6.49 14.69 12.09
C VAL A 347 -6.73 15.66 13.27
N LEU A 348 -7.99 15.91 13.60
CA LEU A 348 -8.39 16.79 14.71
C LEU A 348 -7.93 16.23 16.07
N LEU A 349 -8.06 14.92 16.29
CA LEU A 349 -7.64 14.28 17.54
C LEU A 349 -6.12 14.46 17.77
N ARG A 350 -5.31 14.24 16.73
CA ARG A 350 -3.85 14.45 16.83
C ARG A 350 -3.47 15.92 17.03
N ALA A 351 -4.29 16.83 16.55
CA ALA A 351 -4.13 18.27 16.78
C ALA A 351 -4.65 18.73 18.16
N GLY A 352 -5.12 17.81 19.03
CA GLY A 352 -5.65 18.11 20.35
C GLY A 352 -7.05 18.72 20.37
N GLN A 353 -7.77 18.72 19.23
CA GLN A 353 -9.14 19.27 19.11
C GLN A 353 -10.18 18.18 19.40
N VAL A 354 -10.21 17.73 20.66
CA VAL A 354 -10.90 16.49 21.06
C VAL A 354 -12.40 16.55 20.80
N GLU A 355 -13.10 17.64 21.19
CA GLU A 355 -14.55 17.73 21.00
C GLU A 355 -14.94 17.67 19.51
N ARG A 356 -14.22 18.39 18.67
CA ARG A 356 -14.44 18.36 17.22
C ARG A 356 -14.13 17.00 16.61
N ALA A 357 -13.07 16.34 17.09
CA ALA A 357 -12.70 15.01 16.68
C ALA A 357 -13.80 14.00 17.02
N THR A 358 -14.34 14.06 18.25
CA THR A 358 -15.42 13.19 18.71
C THR A 358 -16.66 13.35 17.84
N SER A 359 -17.12 14.61 17.61
CA SER A 359 -18.27 14.87 16.76
C SER A 359 -18.10 14.35 15.32
N ALA A 360 -16.90 14.52 14.73
CA ALA A 360 -16.63 14.00 13.39
C ALA A 360 -16.66 12.47 13.36
N LEU A 361 -16.12 11.81 14.40
CA LEU A 361 -16.08 10.35 14.50
C LEU A 361 -17.48 9.75 14.77
N GLU A 362 -18.35 10.43 15.52
CA GLU A 362 -19.74 10.03 15.70
C GLU A 362 -20.48 9.98 14.34
N ILE A 363 -20.40 11.03 13.54
CA ILE A 363 -20.96 11.05 12.18
C ILE A 363 -20.37 9.90 11.33
N SER A 364 -19.06 9.66 11.48
CA SER A 364 -18.40 8.58 10.76
C SER A 364 -18.92 7.20 11.12
N VAL A 365 -19.22 6.93 12.40
CA VAL A 365 -19.78 5.66 12.85
C VAL A 365 -21.20 5.48 12.34
N ASP A 366 -22.05 6.50 12.49
CA ASP A 366 -23.46 6.45 12.09
C ASP A 366 -23.69 6.14 10.60
N ARG A 367 -22.74 6.53 9.75
CA ARG A 367 -22.84 6.39 8.28
C ARG A 367 -22.00 5.26 7.72
N ALA A 368 -21.35 4.45 8.56
CA ALA A 368 -20.48 3.37 8.12
C ALA A 368 -21.22 2.08 7.81
N ALA A 369 -20.73 1.32 6.82
CA ALA A 369 -21.06 -0.09 6.68
C ALA A 369 -20.52 -0.90 7.88
N PRO A 370 -21.13 -2.04 8.25
CA PRO A 370 -20.79 -2.77 9.49
C PRO A 370 -19.29 -3.09 9.66
N ARG A 371 -18.59 -3.49 8.58
CA ARG A 371 -17.17 -3.80 8.61
C ARG A 371 -16.31 -2.58 8.98
N ASP A 372 -16.61 -1.44 8.38
CA ASP A 372 -15.91 -0.19 8.67
C ASP A 372 -16.34 0.39 10.02
N MET A 373 -17.59 0.21 10.40
CA MET A 373 -18.14 0.63 11.69
C MET A 373 -17.32 0.02 12.83
N ALA A 374 -16.97 -1.27 12.78
CA ALA A 374 -16.15 -1.91 13.79
C ALA A 374 -14.75 -1.27 13.96
N VAL A 375 -14.15 -0.78 12.87
CA VAL A 375 -12.89 -0.02 12.94
C VAL A 375 -13.10 1.39 13.48
N ARG A 376 -14.22 2.03 13.13
CA ARG A 376 -14.49 3.44 13.48
C ARG A 376 -14.95 3.63 14.91
N THR A 377 -15.64 2.65 15.48
CA THR A 377 -16.00 2.62 16.91
C THR A 377 -14.77 2.61 17.80
N ALA A 378 -13.71 1.88 17.45
CA ALA A 378 -12.46 1.90 18.19
C ALA A 378 -11.80 3.31 18.17
N ARG A 379 -11.89 4.04 17.04
CA ARG A 379 -11.39 5.42 16.95
C ARG A 379 -12.22 6.40 17.75
N LEU A 380 -13.54 6.22 17.76
CA LEU A 380 -14.43 7.01 18.60
C LEU A 380 -14.14 6.79 20.08
N ALA A 381 -13.90 5.54 20.47
CA ALA A 381 -13.45 5.20 21.82
C ALA A 381 -12.15 5.91 22.22
N GLU A 382 -11.16 5.97 21.31
CA GLU A 382 -9.92 6.72 21.55
C GLU A 382 -10.18 8.22 21.75
N ALA A 383 -11.08 8.83 20.95
CA ALA A 383 -11.39 10.25 21.07
C ALA A 383 -12.14 10.56 22.37
N ARG A 384 -13.12 9.76 22.75
CA ARG A 384 -13.86 9.93 24.02
C ARG A 384 -12.95 9.75 25.22
N LEU A 385 -12.05 8.75 25.18
CA LEU A 385 -11.05 8.57 26.25
C LEU A 385 -10.12 9.79 26.36
N ALA A 386 -9.68 10.38 25.25
CA ALA A 386 -8.88 11.61 25.26
C ALA A 386 -9.66 12.81 25.82
N GLY A 387 -10.98 12.81 25.71
CA GLY A 387 -11.90 13.77 26.32
C GLY A 387 -12.23 13.48 27.78
N ASN A 388 -11.58 12.49 28.41
CA ASN A 388 -11.86 12.01 29.77
C ASN A 388 -13.28 11.41 29.96
N ASP A 389 -13.93 10.99 28.88
CA ASP A 389 -15.21 10.27 28.90
C ASP A 389 -14.93 8.76 28.83
N LEU A 390 -14.63 8.16 29.98
CA LEU A 390 -14.33 6.71 30.07
C LEU A 390 -15.56 5.86 29.75
N ASP A 391 -16.73 6.24 30.23
CA ASP A 391 -17.96 5.46 30.03
C ASP A 391 -18.35 5.46 28.54
N GLY A 392 -18.41 6.62 27.90
CA GLY A 392 -18.67 6.71 26.47
C GLY A 392 -17.57 6.05 25.61
N ALA A 393 -16.31 6.05 26.06
CA ALA A 393 -15.23 5.33 25.38
C ALA A 393 -15.44 3.81 25.44
N LEU A 394 -15.84 3.27 26.59
CA LEU A 394 -16.15 1.86 26.74
C LEU A 394 -17.41 1.45 25.96
N ASP A 395 -18.43 2.28 25.91
CA ASP A 395 -19.64 2.03 25.11
C ASP A 395 -19.29 1.90 23.63
N ALA A 396 -18.50 2.84 23.09
CA ALA A 396 -18.06 2.78 21.70
C ALA A 396 -17.19 1.53 21.42
N ALA A 397 -16.27 1.19 22.33
CA ALA A 397 -15.42 0.01 22.19
C ALA A 397 -16.20 -1.31 22.27
N ASN A 398 -17.17 -1.41 23.17
CA ASN A 398 -18.05 -2.59 23.30
C ASN A 398 -18.92 -2.77 22.05
N HIS A 399 -19.43 -1.70 21.47
CA HIS A 399 -20.13 -1.78 20.19
C HIS A 399 -19.23 -2.37 19.09
N GLY A 400 -17.95 -2.00 19.06
CA GLY A 400 -16.97 -2.61 18.14
C GLY A 400 -16.73 -4.11 18.40
N VAL A 401 -16.74 -4.54 19.67
CA VAL A 401 -16.64 -5.96 20.06
C VAL A 401 -17.90 -6.73 19.60
N GLU A 402 -19.09 -6.19 19.82
CA GLU A 402 -20.38 -6.78 19.38
C GLU A 402 -20.42 -7.01 17.87
N LEU A 403 -19.99 -6.04 17.09
CA LEU A 403 -19.88 -6.19 15.63
C LEU A 403 -18.94 -7.34 15.23
N LEU A 404 -17.85 -7.55 15.95
CA LEU A 404 -16.90 -8.64 15.70
C LEU A 404 -17.41 -10.01 16.20
N GLU A 405 -18.26 -10.04 17.23
CA GLU A 405 -18.91 -11.26 17.72
C GLU A 405 -19.97 -11.76 16.72
N ASP A 406 -20.80 -10.87 16.21
CA ASP A 406 -22.05 -11.23 15.53
C ASP A 406 -22.03 -11.12 14.01
N THR A 407 -21.28 -10.17 13.46
CA THR A 407 -21.53 -9.74 12.07
C THR A 407 -20.28 -9.73 11.18
N VAL A 408 -19.12 -9.39 11.71
CA VAL A 408 -17.96 -9.00 10.90
C VAL A 408 -16.69 -9.74 11.32
N SER A 409 -15.94 -10.26 10.34
CA SER A 409 -14.55 -10.73 10.56
C SER A 409 -13.57 -9.65 10.07
N SER A 410 -12.88 -8.96 10.99
CA SER A 410 -11.92 -7.90 10.65
C SER A 410 -10.71 -7.91 11.58
N VAL A 411 -9.56 -8.31 11.04
CA VAL A 411 -8.29 -8.24 11.77
C VAL A 411 -7.95 -6.80 12.13
N ARG A 412 -8.21 -5.84 11.25
CA ARG A 412 -7.96 -4.41 11.50
C ARG A 412 -8.77 -3.87 12.67
N ALA A 413 -10.04 -4.24 12.77
CA ALA A 413 -10.88 -3.81 13.88
C ALA A 413 -10.41 -4.41 15.21
N LEU A 414 -10.08 -5.70 15.22
CA LEU A 414 -9.54 -6.39 16.38
C LEU A 414 -8.23 -5.76 16.87
N ASP A 415 -7.31 -5.45 15.95
CA ASP A 415 -6.03 -4.82 16.30
C ASP A 415 -6.23 -3.41 16.89
N ARG A 416 -7.16 -2.61 16.32
CA ARG A 416 -7.51 -1.30 16.88
C ARG A 416 -8.13 -1.36 18.26
N LEU A 417 -9.01 -2.31 18.51
CA LEU A 417 -9.57 -2.52 19.84
C LEU A 417 -8.51 -2.98 20.85
N LYS A 418 -7.53 -3.80 20.43
CA LYS A 418 -6.38 -4.16 21.27
C LYS A 418 -5.49 -2.95 21.58
N GLU A 419 -5.23 -2.07 20.60
CA GLU A 419 -4.50 -0.82 20.83
C GLU A 419 -5.25 0.10 21.81
N PHE A 420 -6.57 0.24 21.65
CA PHE A 420 -7.40 0.96 22.61
C PHE A 420 -7.37 0.33 24.01
N SER A 421 -7.48 -0.99 24.11
CA SER A 421 -7.39 -1.73 25.38
C SER A 421 -6.07 -1.46 26.11
N ALA A 422 -4.95 -1.34 25.39
CA ALA A 422 -3.66 -0.97 25.99
C ALA A 422 -3.67 0.44 26.61
N ARG A 423 -4.38 1.39 25.98
CA ARG A 423 -4.52 2.77 26.51
C ARG A 423 -5.38 2.85 27.78
N LEU A 424 -6.19 1.84 28.05
CA LEU A 424 -6.98 1.75 29.29
C LEU A 424 -6.17 1.29 30.52
N GLU A 425 -4.86 1.10 30.42
CA GLU A 425 -4.02 0.66 31.55
C GLU A 425 -4.15 1.55 32.80
N PRO A 426 -4.21 2.89 32.71
CA PRO A 426 -4.44 3.75 33.87
C PRO A 426 -5.79 3.49 34.57
N HIS A 427 -6.75 2.88 33.89
CA HIS A 427 -8.10 2.58 34.37
C HIS A 427 -8.33 1.08 34.67
N ALA A 428 -7.27 0.27 34.75
CA ALA A 428 -7.36 -1.20 34.91
C ALA A 428 -8.11 -1.69 36.16
N SER A 429 -8.23 -0.85 37.20
CA SER A 429 -8.99 -1.15 38.42
C SER A 429 -10.51 -1.02 38.25
N VAL A 430 -10.98 -0.34 37.18
CA VAL A 430 -12.42 -0.12 36.93
C VAL A 430 -13.06 -1.44 36.49
N PRO A 431 -14.19 -1.88 37.11
CA PRO A 431 -14.84 -3.13 36.71
C PRO A 431 -15.21 -3.23 35.24
N ALA A 432 -15.79 -2.17 34.66
CA ALA A 432 -16.18 -2.14 33.26
C ALA A 432 -14.98 -2.29 32.30
N VAL A 433 -13.81 -1.75 32.64
CA VAL A 433 -12.57 -1.94 31.87
C VAL A 433 -12.12 -3.42 31.89
N ARG A 434 -12.25 -4.09 33.03
CA ARG A 434 -11.93 -5.52 33.16
C ARG A 434 -12.87 -6.37 32.31
N GLU A 435 -14.17 -6.08 32.36
CA GLU A 435 -15.19 -6.77 31.56
C GLU A 435 -14.95 -6.61 30.08
N PHE A 436 -14.71 -5.39 29.59
CA PHE A 436 -14.34 -5.13 28.20
C PHE A 436 -13.10 -5.94 27.77
N ARG A 437 -12.05 -5.97 28.60
CA ARG A 437 -10.83 -6.72 28.31
C ARG A 437 -11.04 -8.23 28.23
N GLU A 438 -11.91 -8.77 29.08
CA GLU A 438 -12.27 -10.20 29.03
C GLU A 438 -13.06 -10.54 27.76
N ARG A 439 -14.03 -9.73 27.38
CA ARG A 439 -14.78 -9.91 26.12
C ARG A 439 -13.84 -9.84 24.91
N LEU A 440 -12.96 -8.83 24.86
CA LEU A 440 -12.00 -8.68 23.76
C LEU A 440 -11.05 -9.87 23.62
N LYS A 441 -10.63 -10.50 24.74
CA LYS A 441 -9.79 -11.71 24.74
C LYS A 441 -10.54 -12.95 24.26
N ALA A 442 -11.84 -13.01 24.47
CA ALA A 442 -12.69 -14.13 24.05
C ALA A 442 -12.97 -14.15 22.53
N LEU A 443 -12.73 -13.04 21.82
CA LEU A 443 -12.93 -13.00 20.37
C LEU A 443 -12.01 -14.00 19.66
N PRO A 444 -12.53 -14.74 18.66
CA PRO A 444 -11.73 -15.65 17.88
C PRO A 444 -10.64 -14.88 17.13
N VAL A 445 -9.41 -15.37 17.18
CA VAL A 445 -8.34 -14.85 16.33
C VAL A 445 -8.74 -15.16 14.88
N ALA A 446 -9.02 -14.14 14.10
CA ALA A 446 -9.36 -14.31 12.69
C ALA A 446 -8.21 -15.09 12.00
N SER A 447 -8.50 -16.30 11.55
CA SER A 447 -7.58 -17.25 10.91
C SER A 447 -7.42 -16.92 9.43
#